data_30986f4b6da71286dea43ac052a2cc09
#
_entry.id   30986f4b6da71286dea43ac052a2cc09
#
_cell.length_a   1.000
_cell.length_b   1.000
_cell.length_c   1.000
_cell.angle_alpha   90.00
_cell.angle_beta   90.00
_cell.angle_gamma   90.00
#
_symmetry.space_group_name_H-M   'P 1'
#
loop_
_entity.id
_entity.type
_entity.pdbx_description
1 polymer ?
#
loop_
_entity_poly.entity_id
_entity_poly.type
_entity_poly.pdbx_seq_one_letter_code
_entity_poly.pdbx_strand_id
1 'polypeptide(L)'
;MTVDVGPIAAGPTSVVPTAGFALRQANFADTIEFYAPGLKRWETPEWKPSNPRRFLPVSVTGSACALSCDHCQAKVLEGMISVKAGENLFDLARQLKSQGSEGLLVSGGSTRAGGVPMLGHLRHVPRIKDELGMKVIAHSGVVSPELAEGLADAGVDGVMLDIIGADETIRDVYHLDLTVADFERSLALLADRNLRIIPHIVCGLHYGSFLGEHRALEMISRYPVSTLIIVVLVPLVGTPMAHLPPPPVEDVVNFFATARAALPTTKVNLGCARPLGPMKQELDQAAIDHGLNGIAYPADGAIAYARRRGLEPKLYEYCCSLTWTGDEGEAWAEVKLGVAR
;
A
#
# COMPACT_ATOMS: atom_id res chain seq x y z
N MET A 1 5.48 27.85 26.80
CA MET A 1 4.02 28.03 26.84
C MET A 1 3.40 26.74 26.36
N THR A 2 2.97 25.92 27.27
CA THR A 2 2.23 24.68 27.00
C THR A 2 0.80 25.07 26.67
N VAL A 3 0.36 24.82 25.45
CA VAL A 3 -1.03 24.98 25.04
C VAL A 3 -1.79 23.74 25.58
N ASP A 4 -2.62 23.98 26.58
CA ASP A 4 -3.56 23.00 27.11
C ASP A 4 -4.65 22.77 26.06
N VAL A 5 -4.56 21.68 25.31
CA VAL A 5 -5.64 21.19 24.46
C VAL A 5 -6.57 20.36 25.35
N GLY A 6 -7.63 21.01 25.81
CA GLY A 6 -8.68 20.38 26.59
C GLY A 6 -9.25 19.09 25.95
N PRO A 7 -9.98 18.24 26.69
CA PRO A 7 -10.46 16.95 26.24
C PRO A 7 -11.39 17.11 25.03
N ILE A 8 -11.06 16.38 23.96
CA ILE A 8 -11.86 16.32 22.72
C ILE A 8 -13.27 15.84 23.13
N ALA A 9 -14.24 16.70 22.91
CA ALA A 9 -15.66 16.38 23.17
C ALA A 9 -16.03 15.05 22.50
N ALA A 10 -16.63 14.16 23.25
CA ALA A 10 -17.25 12.95 22.73
C ALA A 10 -18.33 13.36 21.73
N GLY A 11 -18.07 13.24 20.44
CA GLY A 11 -19.03 13.48 19.38
C GLY A 11 -20.23 12.50 19.50
N PRO A 12 -21.34 12.78 18.83
CA PRO A 12 -22.58 12.07 19.02
C PRO A 12 -22.45 10.57 18.78
N THR A 13 -22.97 9.77 19.70
CA THR A 13 -22.87 8.31 19.81
C THR A 13 -23.71 7.51 18.79
N SER A 14 -24.25 8.14 17.74
CA SER A 14 -24.99 7.45 16.68
C SER A 14 -24.69 8.05 15.31
N VAL A 15 -23.52 7.73 14.78
CA VAL A 15 -23.24 7.98 13.35
C VAL A 15 -23.98 6.90 12.56
N VAL A 16 -24.95 7.32 11.73
CA VAL A 16 -25.66 6.41 10.82
C VAL A 16 -24.63 5.74 9.91
N PRO A 17 -24.61 4.40 9.80
CA PRO A 17 -23.68 3.71 8.93
C PRO A 17 -23.84 4.17 7.48
N THR A 18 -22.73 4.43 6.79
CA THR A 18 -22.74 4.67 5.35
C THR A 18 -23.08 3.38 4.60
N ALA A 19 -23.48 3.48 3.35
CA ALA A 19 -23.71 2.30 2.51
C ALA A 19 -22.43 1.43 2.39
N GLY A 20 -21.25 2.08 2.34
CA GLY A 20 -19.97 1.38 2.31
C GLY A 20 -19.68 0.60 3.60
N PHE A 21 -19.98 1.17 4.76
CA PHE A 21 -19.83 0.48 6.04
C PHE A 21 -20.77 -0.72 6.15
N ALA A 22 -22.04 -0.57 5.71
CA ALA A 22 -23.00 -1.67 5.69
C ALA A 22 -22.57 -2.81 4.75
N LEU A 23 -22.03 -2.48 3.55
CA LEU A 23 -21.47 -3.48 2.64
C LEU A 23 -20.28 -4.23 3.27
N ARG A 24 -19.42 -3.52 4.00
CA ARG A 24 -18.32 -4.12 4.71
C ARG A 24 -18.82 -5.10 5.77
N GLN A 25 -19.77 -4.71 6.61
CA GLN A 25 -20.34 -5.57 7.66
C GLN A 25 -21.01 -6.83 7.09
N ALA A 26 -21.63 -6.74 5.91
CA ALA A 26 -22.24 -7.88 5.25
C ALA A 26 -21.22 -8.91 4.71
N ASN A 27 -19.96 -8.52 4.47
CA ASN A 27 -18.98 -9.35 3.77
C ASN A 27 -17.71 -9.67 4.57
N PHE A 28 -17.47 -8.99 5.70
CA PHE A 28 -16.24 -9.15 6.49
C PHE A 28 -16.58 -9.18 7.98
N ALA A 29 -15.72 -9.81 8.77
CA ALA A 29 -15.80 -9.80 10.23
C ALA A 29 -15.70 -8.37 10.79
N ASP A 30 -16.17 -8.15 12.01
CA ASP A 30 -16.11 -6.85 12.70
C ASP A 30 -14.69 -6.55 13.23
N THR A 31 -13.70 -6.69 12.35
CA THR A 31 -12.28 -6.39 12.62
C THR A 31 -11.75 -5.38 11.62
N ILE A 32 -10.82 -4.53 12.00
CA ILE A 32 -10.10 -3.64 11.10
C ILE A 32 -8.59 -3.80 11.31
N GLU A 33 -7.83 -3.79 10.22
CA GLU A 33 -6.40 -4.05 10.24
C GLU A 33 -5.61 -2.74 10.20
N PHE A 34 -4.67 -2.55 11.12
CA PHE A 34 -3.76 -1.42 11.13
C PHE A 34 -2.34 -1.90 10.86
N TYR A 35 -1.60 -1.20 10.00
CA TYR A 35 -0.30 -1.63 9.52
C TYR A 35 0.78 -0.59 9.76
N ALA A 36 1.97 -1.03 10.20
CA ALA A 36 3.13 -0.18 10.40
C ALA A 36 4.42 -0.85 9.88
N PRO A 37 4.60 -0.98 8.54
CA PRO A 37 5.83 -1.55 7.99
C PRO A 37 7.05 -0.64 8.25
N GLY A 38 8.25 -1.22 8.13
CA GLY A 38 9.52 -0.54 8.39
C GLY A 38 9.98 0.45 7.31
N LEU A 39 9.08 0.98 6.49
CA LEU A 39 9.40 2.00 5.47
C LEU A 39 9.77 3.34 6.10
N LYS A 40 9.14 3.68 7.21
CA LYS A 40 9.41 4.90 7.97
C LYS A 40 9.23 4.67 9.47
N ARG A 41 9.88 5.48 10.29
CA ARG A 41 9.60 5.50 11.74
C ARG A 41 8.22 6.09 11.97
N TRP A 42 7.39 5.37 12.71
CA TRP A 42 6.02 5.76 13.02
C TRP A 42 5.60 5.21 14.38
N GLU A 43 4.89 6.03 15.15
CA GLU A 43 4.26 5.66 16.41
C GLU A 43 3.11 6.63 16.72
N THR A 44 2.12 6.19 17.47
CA THR A 44 1.05 7.02 18.03
C THR A 44 0.91 6.75 19.52
N PRO A 45 0.18 7.58 20.28
CA PRO A 45 -0.15 7.27 21.68
C PRO A 45 -0.88 5.93 21.86
N GLU A 46 -1.61 5.48 20.82
CA GLU A 46 -2.40 4.25 20.86
C GLU A 46 -1.60 3.01 20.49
N TRP A 47 -0.54 3.16 19.68
CA TRP A 47 0.26 2.03 19.21
C TRP A 47 1.71 2.44 18.92
N LYS A 48 2.61 1.69 19.53
CA LYS A 48 4.04 1.77 19.27
C LYS A 48 4.51 0.41 18.75
N PRO A 49 4.93 0.30 17.48
CA PRO A 49 5.46 -0.94 16.91
C PRO A 49 6.64 -1.48 17.72
N SER A 50 6.63 -2.79 17.97
CA SER A 50 7.68 -3.48 18.75
C SER A 50 8.92 -3.75 17.90
N ASN A 51 8.74 -4.00 16.61
CA ASN A 51 9.82 -4.26 15.66
C ASN A 51 9.65 -3.47 14.35
N PRO A 52 10.15 -2.22 14.29
CA PRO A 52 10.06 -1.40 13.08
C PRO A 52 10.88 -1.96 11.90
N ARG A 53 11.62 -3.04 12.10
CA ARG A 53 12.39 -3.73 11.05
C ARG A 53 11.73 -5.02 10.57
N ARG A 54 10.55 -5.36 11.05
CA ARG A 54 9.87 -6.62 10.75
C ARG A 54 9.64 -6.82 9.26
N PHE A 55 9.26 -5.78 8.53
CA PHE A 55 9.02 -5.81 7.10
C PHE A 55 9.68 -4.62 6.40
N LEU A 56 10.67 -4.87 5.56
CA LEU A 56 11.55 -3.84 5.02
C LEU A 56 11.44 -3.71 3.50
N PRO A 57 11.44 -2.47 2.96
CA PRO A 57 11.51 -2.24 1.53
C PRO A 57 12.97 -2.34 1.03
N VAL A 58 13.16 -3.06 -0.07
CA VAL A 58 14.45 -3.27 -0.72
C VAL A 58 14.38 -2.80 -2.17
N SER A 59 15.33 -1.94 -2.57
CA SER A 59 15.48 -1.49 -3.95
C SER A 59 16.57 -2.29 -4.68
N VAL A 60 16.19 -2.94 -5.78
CA VAL A 60 17.12 -3.66 -6.66
C VAL A 60 17.93 -2.73 -7.59
N THR A 61 17.54 -1.46 -7.68
CA THR A 61 18.22 -0.45 -8.49
C THR A 61 18.95 0.61 -7.65
N GLY A 62 18.94 0.47 -6.32
CA GLY A 62 19.38 1.53 -5.44
C GLY A 62 18.51 2.77 -5.58
N SER A 63 19.08 3.93 -5.80
CA SER A 63 18.36 5.19 -6.06
C SER A 63 18.14 5.46 -7.57
N ALA A 64 18.60 4.58 -8.46
CA ALA A 64 18.47 4.79 -9.90
C ALA A 64 17.05 4.48 -10.37
N CYS A 65 16.50 5.39 -11.18
CA CYS A 65 15.23 5.25 -11.90
C CYS A 65 15.41 5.89 -13.28
N ALA A 66 14.95 5.22 -14.35
CA ALA A 66 15.01 5.77 -15.69
C ALA A 66 13.85 6.76 -15.99
N LEU A 67 12.84 6.81 -15.12
CA LEU A 67 11.73 7.74 -15.20
C LEU A 67 11.98 8.96 -14.31
N SER A 68 11.50 10.10 -14.76
CA SER A 68 11.53 11.37 -14.02
C SER A 68 10.11 11.81 -13.69
N CYS A 69 9.31 10.91 -13.13
CA CYS A 69 7.89 11.15 -12.85
C CYS A 69 7.69 12.38 -11.97
N ASP A 70 6.77 13.27 -12.35
CA ASP A 70 6.58 14.57 -11.70
C ASP A 70 6.15 14.48 -10.24
N HIS A 71 5.51 13.38 -9.84
CA HIS A 71 5.08 13.18 -8.47
C HIS A 71 6.19 12.70 -7.51
N CYS A 72 7.26 12.04 -8.01
CA CYS A 72 8.23 11.42 -7.09
C CYS A 72 9.72 11.67 -7.40
N GLN A 73 10.14 11.87 -8.66
CA GLN A 73 11.55 12.07 -9.03
C GLN A 73 12.51 11.07 -8.35
N ALA A 74 12.11 9.78 -8.28
CA ALA A 74 12.82 8.71 -7.59
C ALA A 74 13.00 8.88 -6.06
N LYS A 75 12.48 9.95 -5.43
CA LYS A 75 12.62 10.21 -3.97
C LYS A 75 12.05 9.10 -3.11
N VAL A 76 11.06 8.37 -3.60
CA VAL A 76 10.49 7.22 -2.87
C VAL A 76 11.52 6.09 -2.66
N LEU A 77 12.59 6.05 -3.45
CA LEU A 77 13.67 5.07 -3.32
C LEU A 77 14.66 5.41 -2.20
N GLU A 78 14.73 6.67 -1.75
CA GLU A 78 15.65 7.10 -0.69
C GLU A 78 15.40 6.39 0.65
N GLY A 79 14.13 5.99 0.90
CA GLY A 79 13.74 5.23 2.09
C GLY A 79 13.94 3.72 1.98
N MET A 80 14.38 3.21 0.83
CA MET A 80 14.55 1.77 0.58
C MET A 80 16.00 1.32 0.80
N ILE A 81 16.17 0.08 1.27
CA ILE A 81 17.48 -0.54 1.44
C ILE A 81 17.97 -1.02 0.07
N SER A 82 19.10 -0.51 -0.38
CA SER A 82 19.65 -0.85 -1.70
C SER A 82 20.38 -2.18 -1.70
N VAL A 83 20.15 -3.01 -2.72
CA VAL A 83 21.04 -4.11 -3.08
C VAL A 83 22.31 -3.48 -3.67
N LYS A 84 23.46 -3.66 -3.01
CA LYS A 84 24.72 -3.04 -3.41
C LYS A 84 25.34 -3.75 -4.61
N ALA A 85 26.23 -3.06 -5.32
CA ALA A 85 27.00 -3.69 -6.40
C ALA A 85 27.80 -4.89 -5.88
N GLY A 86 27.69 -6.02 -6.55
CA GLY A 86 28.33 -7.29 -6.13
C GLY A 86 27.62 -8.06 -5.02
N GLU A 87 26.58 -7.50 -4.41
CA GLU A 87 25.70 -8.17 -3.46
C GLU A 87 24.52 -8.80 -4.21
N ASN A 88 24.01 -9.91 -3.73
CA ASN A 88 22.76 -10.47 -4.25
C ASN A 88 21.63 -10.34 -3.22
N LEU A 89 20.39 -10.48 -3.69
CA LEU A 89 19.20 -10.29 -2.86
C LEU A 89 19.13 -11.27 -1.67
N PHE A 90 19.65 -12.50 -1.83
CA PHE A 90 19.66 -13.50 -0.74
C PHE A 90 20.62 -13.11 0.39
N ASP A 91 21.82 -12.63 0.07
CA ASP A 91 22.79 -12.20 1.09
C ASP A 91 22.29 -11.00 1.87
N LEU A 92 21.68 -10.03 1.18
CA LEU A 92 21.00 -8.92 1.85
C LEU A 92 19.84 -9.40 2.72
N ALA A 93 18.99 -10.28 2.22
CA ALA A 93 17.86 -10.84 2.99
C ALA A 93 18.35 -11.56 4.25
N ARG A 94 19.44 -12.35 4.17
CA ARG A 94 20.05 -13.04 5.31
C ARG A 94 20.55 -12.05 6.36
N GLN A 95 21.18 -10.94 5.93
CA GLN A 95 21.61 -9.88 6.83
C GLN A 95 20.40 -9.22 7.52
N LEU A 96 19.35 -8.90 6.77
CA LEU A 96 18.15 -8.28 7.33
C LEU A 96 17.40 -9.23 8.27
N LYS A 97 17.35 -10.53 7.95
CA LYS A 97 16.81 -11.57 8.83
C LYS A 97 17.53 -11.60 10.19
N SER A 98 18.87 -11.54 10.20
CA SER A 98 19.64 -11.49 11.44
C SER A 98 19.38 -10.23 12.29
N GLN A 99 18.82 -9.19 11.67
CA GLN A 99 18.42 -7.93 12.30
C GLN A 99 16.92 -7.88 12.67
N GLY A 100 16.23 -9.02 12.57
CA GLY A 100 14.82 -9.15 12.96
C GLY A 100 13.79 -8.94 11.84
N SER A 101 14.21 -8.89 10.57
CA SER A 101 13.26 -8.82 9.46
C SER A 101 12.62 -10.19 9.20
N GLU A 102 11.33 -10.20 8.97
CA GLU A 102 10.53 -11.38 8.66
C GLU A 102 9.96 -11.35 7.23
N GLY A 103 10.15 -10.24 6.54
CA GLY A 103 9.73 -10.13 5.14
C GLY A 103 10.27 -8.90 4.44
N LEU A 104 10.19 -8.94 3.11
CA LEU A 104 10.70 -7.91 2.23
C LEU A 104 9.65 -7.46 1.22
N LEU A 105 9.60 -6.15 0.98
CA LEU A 105 9.05 -5.58 -0.24
C LEU A 105 10.21 -5.38 -1.22
N VAL A 106 10.27 -6.15 -2.29
CA VAL A 106 11.26 -6.01 -3.36
C VAL A 106 10.71 -5.09 -4.44
N SER A 107 11.40 -3.99 -4.71
CA SER A 107 11.04 -3.03 -5.75
C SER A 107 12.30 -2.30 -6.24
N GLY A 108 12.14 -1.15 -6.88
CA GLY A 108 13.23 -0.31 -7.38
C GLY A 108 12.70 0.78 -8.31
N GLY A 109 13.63 1.52 -8.92
CA GLY A 109 13.27 2.44 -9.99
C GLY A 109 12.90 1.70 -11.27
N SER A 110 12.02 2.30 -12.04
CA SER A 110 11.52 1.75 -13.28
C SER A 110 12.50 1.95 -14.44
N THR A 111 12.46 1.04 -15.41
CA THR A 111 13.02 1.23 -16.75
C THR A 111 12.16 2.19 -17.56
N ARG A 112 12.62 2.57 -18.74
CA ARG A 112 11.80 3.36 -19.71
C ARG A 112 10.56 2.63 -20.21
N ALA A 113 10.48 1.31 -20.02
CA ALA A 113 9.29 0.51 -20.31
C ALA A 113 8.30 0.46 -19.14
N GLY A 114 8.53 1.20 -18.05
CA GLY A 114 7.63 1.31 -16.90
C GLY A 114 7.76 0.20 -15.86
N GLY A 115 8.46 -0.89 -16.15
CA GLY A 115 8.67 -2.01 -15.22
C GLY A 115 9.94 -1.90 -14.40
N VAL A 116 9.95 -2.46 -13.19
CA VAL A 116 11.15 -2.58 -12.34
C VAL A 116 12.01 -3.76 -12.85
N PRO A 117 13.34 -3.57 -13.06
CA PRO A 117 14.23 -4.61 -13.61
C PRO A 117 14.64 -5.66 -12.55
N MET A 118 13.66 -6.40 -12.01
CA MET A 118 13.88 -7.31 -10.90
C MET A 118 14.14 -8.78 -11.29
N LEU A 119 13.96 -9.17 -12.56
CA LEU A 119 14.06 -10.57 -13.02
C LEU A 119 15.33 -11.29 -12.52
N GLY A 120 16.50 -10.64 -12.63
CA GLY A 120 17.75 -11.22 -12.16
C GLY A 120 17.82 -11.47 -10.65
N HIS A 121 16.98 -10.79 -9.87
CA HIS A 121 16.90 -10.92 -8.42
C HIS A 121 15.84 -11.96 -7.98
N LEU A 122 14.82 -12.21 -8.81
CA LEU A 122 13.73 -13.15 -8.48
C LEU A 122 14.23 -14.57 -8.24
N ARG A 123 15.32 -15.01 -8.90
CA ARG A 123 15.95 -16.33 -8.67
C ARG A 123 16.36 -16.59 -7.22
N HIS A 124 16.50 -15.55 -6.39
CA HIS A 124 16.87 -15.67 -4.99
C HIS A 124 15.65 -15.84 -4.06
N VAL A 125 14.44 -15.53 -4.54
CA VAL A 125 13.22 -15.54 -3.74
C VAL A 125 12.91 -16.93 -3.15
N PRO A 126 12.98 -18.04 -3.92
CA PRO A 126 12.74 -19.36 -3.34
C PRO A 126 13.63 -19.64 -2.14
N ARG A 127 14.93 -19.38 -2.24
CA ARG A 127 15.87 -19.56 -1.14
C ARG A 127 15.58 -18.64 0.06
N ILE A 128 15.17 -17.41 -0.18
CA ILE A 128 14.77 -16.47 0.90
C ILE A 128 13.56 -17.04 1.66
N LYS A 129 12.60 -17.61 0.96
CA LYS A 129 11.43 -18.23 1.58
C LYS A 129 11.77 -19.52 2.31
N ASP A 130 12.50 -20.42 1.67
CA ASP A 130 12.76 -21.76 2.18
C ASP A 130 13.82 -21.79 3.29
N GLU A 131 14.95 -21.06 3.10
CA GLU A 131 16.06 -21.09 4.04
C GLU A 131 15.91 -20.06 5.17
N LEU A 132 15.27 -18.90 4.90
CA LEU A 132 15.14 -17.82 5.87
C LEU A 132 13.74 -17.70 6.47
N GLY A 133 12.73 -18.39 5.91
CA GLY A 133 11.34 -18.29 6.34
C GLY A 133 10.75 -16.89 6.20
N MET A 134 11.24 -16.10 5.23
CA MET A 134 10.79 -14.72 5.03
C MET A 134 9.69 -14.65 3.97
N LYS A 135 8.76 -13.71 4.16
CA LYS A 135 7.78 -13.36 3.12
C LYS A 135 8.39 -12.36 2.13
N VAL A 136 8.03 -12.52 0.85
CA VAL A 136 8.52 -11.65 -0.22
C VAL A 136 7.36 -11.19 -1.09
N ILE A 137 7.09 -9.89 -1.08
CA ILE A 137 6.18 -9.25 -2.06
C ILE A 137 6.99 -8.39 -3.02
N ALA A 138 6.51 -8.25 -4.25
CA ALA A 138 7.16 -7.47 -5.29
C ALA A 138 6.28 -6.27 -5.69
N HIS A 139 6.88 -5.08 -5.85
CA HIS A 139 6.22 -3.95 -6.51
C HIS A 139 6.86 -3.78 -7.88
N SER A 140 6.13 -4.20 -8.93
CA SER A 140 6.71 -4.51 -10.24
C SER A 140 6.73 -3.35 -11.24
N GLY A 141 5.88 -2.32 -11.05
CA GLY A 141 5.52 -1.42 -12.14
C GLY A 141 4.77 -2.18 -13.24
N VAL A 142 4.90 -1.72 -14.49
CA VAL A 142 4.27 -2.37 -15.65
C VAL A 142 4.89 -3.76 -15.89
N VAL A 143 4.05 -4.75 -16.11
CA VAL A 143 4.44 -6.17 -16.17
C VAL A 143 4.57 -6.64 -17.61
N SER A 144 5.73 -7.22 -17.95
CA SER A 144 5.91 -7.97 -19.20
C SER A 144 5.57 -9.46 -19.00
N PRO A 145 5.36 -10.22 -20.10
CA PRO A 145 5.15 -11.68 -20.01
C PRO A 145 6.28 -12.40 -19.27
N GLU A 146 7.53 -12.04 -19.51
CA GLU A 146 8.71 -12.63 -18.87
C GLU A 146 8.77 -12.29 -17.38
N LEU A 147 8.36 -11.06 -17.00
CA LEU A 147 8.31 -10.66 -15.59
C LEU A 147 7.20 -11.41 -14.86
N ALA A 148 6.02 -11.57 -15.48
CA ALA A 148 4.91 -12.33 -14.88
C ALA A 148 5.31 -13.80 -14.65
N GLU A 149 5.99 -14.44 -15.62
CA GLU A 149 6.53 -15.79 -15.48
C GLU A 149 7.56 -15.87 -14.36
N GLY A 150 8.55 -14.98 -14.36
CA GLY A 150 9.59 -14.95 -13.33
C GLY A 150 9.04 -14.71 -11.90
N LEU A 151 7.98 -13.90 -11.75
CA LEU A 151 7.30 -13.69 -10.46
C LEU A 151 6.56 -14.97 -9.99
N ALA A 152 5.92 -15.68 -10.93
CA ALA A 152 5.24 -16.94 -10.63
C ALA A 152 6.23 -18.03 -10.25
N ASP A 153 7.29 -18.23 -11.04
CA ASP A 153 8.33 -19.23 -10.80
C ASP A 153 9.08 -18.97 -9.47
N ALA A 154 9.28 -17.70 -9.14
CA ALA A 154 9.87 -17.30 -7.87
C ALA A 154 8.96 -17.55 -6.66
N GLY A 155 7.67 -17.74 -6.87
CA GLY A 155 6.69 -17.96 -5.81
C GLY A 155 6.57 -16.78 -4.84
N VAL A 156 6.57 -15.54 -5.35
CA VAL A 156 6.36 -14.34 -4.52
C VAL A 156 5.01 -14.40 -3.80
N ASP A 157 4.93 -13.86 -2.58
CA ASP A 157 3.70 -13.90 -1.77
C ASP A 157 2.63 -12.91 -2.27
N GLY A 158 2.99 -11.98 -3.15
CA GLY A 158 2.07 -11.06 -3.81
C GLY A 158 2.78 -10.08 -4.72
N VAL A 159 2.05 -9.54 -5.69
CA VAL A 159 2.55 -8.57 -6.68
C VAL A 159 1.74 -7.29 -6.58
N MET A 160 2.43 -6.21 -6.27
CA MET A 160 1.90 -4.85 -6.19
C MET A 160 2.24 -4.10 -7.47
N LEU A 161 1.31 -3.30 -7.96
CA LEU A 161 1.50 -2.41 -9.09
C LEU A 161 0.52 -1.25 -9.07
N ASP A 162 0.94 -0.08 -9.51
CA ASP A 162 0.03 1.04 -9.72
C ASP A 162 -0.80 0.80 -10.99
N ILE A 163 -2.08 1.09 -10.93
CA ILE A 163 -2.98 1.05 -12.09
C ILE A 163 -3.42 2.46 -12.42
N ILE A 164 -3.06 2.91 -13.62
CA ILE A 164 -3.35 4.25 -14.12
C ILE A 164 -4.44 4.15 -15.16
N GLY A 165 -5.53 4.89 -14.97
CA GLY A 165 -6.72 4.83 -15.83
C GLY A 165 -6.86 5.99 -16.82
N ALA A 166 -5.82 6.82 -17.02
CA ALA A 166 -5.83 7.92 -17.99
C ALA A 166 -4.51 7.99 -18.76
N ASP A 167 -4.60 8.03 -20.08
CA ASP A 167 -3.43 8.14 -20.96
C ASP A 167 -2.69 9.46 -20.77
N GLU A 168 -3.42 10.53 -20.43
CA GLU A 168 -2.86 11.83 -20.10
C GLU A 168 -1.96 11.74 -18.86
N THR A 169 -2.40 11.05 -17.81
CA THR A 169 -1.61 10.86 -16.59
C THR A 169 -0.35 10.03 -16.85
N ILE A 170 -0.46 8.99 -17.69
CA ILE A 170 0.67 8.15 -18.10
C ILE A 170 1.72 9.00 -18.83
N ARG A 171 1.29 9.82 -19.79
CA ARG A 171 2.15 10.66 -20.61
C ARG A 171 2.73 11.84 -19.80
N ASP A 172 1.87 12.59 -19.09
CA ASP A 172 2.25 13.89 -18.53
C ASP A 172 2.91 13.75 -17.16
N VAL A 173 2.51 12.78 -16.32
CA VAL A 173 3.07 12.57 -14.97
C VAL A 173 4.19 11.55 -14.95
N TYR A 174 4.05 10.43 -15.67
CA TYR A 174 5.06 9.35 -15.70
C TYR A 174 6.06 9.50 -16.85
N HIS A 175 5.74 10.30 -17.86
CA HIS A 175 6.54 10.49 -19.09
C HIS A 175 6.78 9.15 -19.82
N LEU A 176 5.76 8.28 -19.80
CA LEU A 176 5.79 6.97 -20.45
C LEU A 176 5.06 7.02 -21.79
N ASP A 177 5.64 6.35 -22.79
CA ASP A 177 5.00 6.06 -24.08
C ASP A 177 4.22 4.74 -23.99
N LEU A 178 3.24 4.73 -23.08
CA LEU A 178 2.34 3.63 -22.79
C LEU A 178 0.90 4.15 -22.73
N THR A 179 -0.04 3.23 -22.73
CA THR A 179 -1.47 3.51 -22.64
C THR A 179 -2.11 2.80 -21.45
N VAL A 180 -3.34 3.17 -21.13
CA VAL A 180 -4.16 2.47 -20.11
C VAL A 180 -4.25 0.96 -20.40
N ALA A 181 -4.27 0.55 -21.67
CA ALA A 181 -4.30 -0.85 -22.05
C ALA A 181 -3.06 -1.64 -21.64
N ASP A 182 -1.89 -0.99 -21.50
CA ASP A 182 -0.67 -1.66 -21.04
C ASP A 182 -0.71 -1.94 -19.52
N PHE A 183 -1.34 -1.03 -18.76
CA PHE A 183 -1.61 -1.26 -17.35
C PHE A 183 -2.65 -2.36 -17.14
N GLU A 184 -3.70 -2.40 -17.94
CA GLU A 184 -4.69 -3.48 -17.89
C GLU A 184 -4.09 -4.83 -18.29
N ARG A 185 -3.23 -4.84 -19.33
CA ARG A 185 -2.48 -6.05 -19.71
C ARG A 185 -1.64 -6.59 -18.57
N SER A 186 -1.07 -5.72 -17.72
CA SER A 186 -0.31 -6.15 -16.55
C SER A 186 -1.19 -6.94 -15.58
N LEU A 187 -2.44 -6.51 -15.33
CA LEU A 187 -3.40 -7.27 -14.52
C LEU A 187 -3.73 -8.63 -15.14
N ALA A 188 -3.97 -8.67 -16.45
CA ALA A 188 -4.26 -9.91 -17.16
C ALA A 188 -3.09 -10.92 -17.06
N LEU A 189 -1.86 -10.48 -17.31
CA LEU A 189 -0.66 -11.32 -17.24
C LEU A 189 -0.44 -11.93 -15.86
N LEU A 190 -0.71 -11.16 -14.80
CA LEU A 190 -0.61 -11.65 -13.42
C LEU A 190 -1.75 -12.62 -13.07
N ALA A 191 -2.97 -12.34 -13.54
CA ALA A 191 -4.15 -13.19 -13.32
C ALA A 191 -4.00 -14.55 -14.02
N ASP A 192 -3.50 -14.58 -15.26
CA ASP A 192 -3.25 -15.79 -16.04
C ASP A 192 -2.26 -16.75 -15.35
N ARG A 193 -1.43 -16.24 -14.43
CA ARG A 193 -0.48 -17.03 -13.65
C ARG A 193 -0.92 -17.28 -12.22
N ASN A 194 -2.18 -16.98 -11.90
CA ASN A 194 -2.76 -17.14 -10.56
C ASN A 194 -1.95 -16.43 -9.46
N LEU A 195 -1.29 -15.35 -9.77
CA LEU A 195 -0.55 -14.55 -8.81
C LEU A 195 -1.51 -13.76 -7.92
N ARG A 196 -1.14 -13.54 -6.67
CA ARG A 196 -1.86 -12.66 -5.76
C ARG A 196 -1.62 -11.21 -6.19
N ILE A 197 -2.62 -10.59 -6.81
CA ILE A 197 -2.54 -9.24 -7.37
C ILE A 197 -3.01 -8.23 -6.33
N ILE A 198 -2.22 -7.19 -6.12
CA ILE A 198 -2.47 -6.14 -5.14
C ILE A 198 -2.31 -4.77 -5.84
N PRO A 199 -3.31 -4.36 -6.62
CA PRO A 199 -3.25 -3.11 -7.34
C PRO A 199 -3.32 -1.91 -6.39
N HIS A 200 -2.66 -0.81 -6.80
CA HIS A 200 -2.69 0.48 -6.13
C HIS A 200 -3.36 1.51 -7.03
N ILE A 201 -4.18 2.37 -6.43
CA ILE A 201 -4.69 3.58 -7.09
C ILE A 201 -4.20 4.78 -6.27
N VAL A 202 -3.61 5.75 -6.96
CA VAL A 202 -3.15 7.01 -6.36
C VAL A 202 -4.19 8.09 -6.64
N CYS A 203 -4.99 8.45 -5.64
CA CYS A 203 -5.97 9.53 -5.74
C CYS A 203 -5.30 10.88 -5.97
N GLY A 204 -5.74 11.63 -6.96
CA GLY A 204 -5.21 12.95 -7.31
C GLY A 204 -3.87 12.92 -8.03
N LEU A 205 -3.48 11.79 -8.62
CA LEU A 205 -2.18 11.62 -9.28
C LEU A 205 -1.95 12.60 -10.42
N HIS A 206 -3.00 12.99 -11.14
CA HIS A 206 -2.92 14.00 -12.18
C HIS A 206 -2.92 15.40 -11.59
N TYR A 207 -1.75 15.83 -11.06
CA TYR A 207 -1.52 17.18 -10.52
C TYR A 207 -2.56 17.62 -9.46
N GLY A 208 -2.97 16.70 -8.59
CA GLY A 208 -3.96 16.95 -7.52
C GLY A 208 -5.42 16.73 -7.96
N SER A 209 -5.67 16.48 -9.24
CA SER A 209 -7.00 16.27 -9.80
C SER A 209 -7.29 14.78 -10.01
N PHE A 210 -8.55 14.38 -9.88
CA PHE A 210 -9.01 13.05 -10.24
C PHE A 210 -9.11 12.94 -11.77
N LEU A 211 -8.23 12.13 -12.36
CA LEU A 211 -8.23 11.82 -13.78
C LEU A 211 -7.79 10.38 -14.00
N GLY A 212 -8.76 9.47 -14.11
CA GLY A 212 -8.53 8.05 -14.41
C GLY A 212 -8.73 7.10 -13.25
N GLU A 213 -8.88 7.55 -11.98
CA GLU A 213 -9.03 6.68 -10.80
C GLU A 213 -10.25 5.76 -10.92
N HIS A 214 -11.37 6.28 -11.38
CA HIS A 214 -12.60 5.49 -11.60
C HIS A 214 -12.42 4.44 -12.69
N ARG A 215 -11.72 4.78 -13.78
CA ARG A 215 -11.40 3.82 -14.86
C ARG A 215 -10.39 2.77 -14.36
N ALA A 216 -9.40 3.15 -13.58
CA ALA A 216 -8.49 2.20 -12.94
C ALA A 216 -9.25 1.20 -12.05
N LEU A 217 -10.20 1.69 -11.25
CA LEU A 217 -11.06 0.84 -10.42
C LEU A 217 -11.93 -0.10 -11.25
N GLU A 218 -12.51 0.38 -12.35
CA GLU A 218 -13.27 -0.45 -13.29
C GLU A 218 -12.40 -1.56 -13.88
N MET A 219 -11.18 -1.24 -14.32
CA MET A 219 -10.22 -2.24 -14.82
C MET A 219 -9.91 -3.28 -13.75
N ILE A 220 -9.57 -2.86 -12.54
CA ILE A 220 -9.25 -3.74 -11.40
C ILE A 220 -10.41 -4.68 -11.08
N SER A 221 -11.65 -4.20 -11.12
CA SER A 221 -12.82 -5.00 -10.77
C SER A 221 -13.09 -6.20 -11.69
N ARG A 222 -12.46 -6.24 -12.85
CA ARG A 222 -12.56 -7.34 -13.83
C ARG A 222 -11.62 -8.51 -13.55
N TYR A 223 -10.68 -8.35 -12.60
CA TYR A 223 -9.64 -9.34 -12.31
C TYR A 223 -9.74 -9.87 -10.86
N PRO A 224 -9.24 -11.10 -10.61
CA PRO A 224 -9.24 -11.70 -9.27
C PRO A 224 -8.15 -11.06 -8.37
N VAL A 225 -8.39 -9.82 -7.93
CA VAL A 225 -7.45 -9.10 -7.08
C VAL A 225 -7.65 -9.47 -5.61
N SER A 226 -6.54 -9.60 -4.88
CA SER A 226 -6.58 -9.99 -3.45
C SER A 226 -6.93 -8.82 -2.55
N THR A 227 -6.42 -7.63 -2.88
CA THR A 227 -6.63 -6.40 -2.10
C THR A 227 -6.41 -5.20 -2.99
N LEU A 228 -7.29 -4.22 -2.93
CA LEU A 228 -7.04 -2.90 -3.50
C LEU A 228 -6.37 -2.02 -2.44
N ILE A 229 -5.29 -1.35 -2.79
CA ILE A 229 -4.66 -0.31 -1.96
C ILE A 229 -4.95 1.06 -2.56
N ILE A 230 -5.59 1.93 -1.79
CA ILE A 230 -5.80 3.33 -2.15
C ILE A 230 -4.73 4.16 -1.44
N VAL A 231 -4.00 4.94 -2.20
CA VAL A 231 -3.08 5.95 -1.69
C VAL A 231 -3.51 7.33 -2.20
N VAL A 232 -3.03 8.38 -1.55
CA VAL A 232 -3.38 9.77 -1.91
C VAL A 232 -2.10 10.51 -2.24
N LEU A 233 -2.10 11.30 -3.29
CA LEU A 233 -0.96 12.10 -3.70
C LEU A 233 -0.44 12.93 -2.52
N VAL A 234 0.85 12.80 -2.26
CA VAL A 234 1.61 13.63 -1.32
C VAL A 234 2.58 14.46 -2.14
N PRO A 235 2.41 15.78 -2.23
CA PRO A 235 3.37 16.64 -2.89
C PRO A 235 4.73 16.57 -2.20
N LEU A 236 5.73 16.03 -2.89
CA LEU A 236 7.07 15.83 -2.33
C LEU A 236 7.97 17.02 -2.63
N VAL A 237 8.66 17.53 -1.60
CA VAL A 237 9.64 18.63 -1.77
C VAL A 237 10.70 18.24 -2.79
N GLY A 238 10.99 19.16 -3.74
CA GLY A 238 11.97 18.94 -4.80
C GLY A 238 11.45 18.09 -5.97
N THR A 239 10.14 17.96 -6.12
CA THR A 239 9.50 17.44 -7.32
C THR A 239 8.73 18.57 -8.05
N PRO A 240 8.37 18.40 -9.33
CA PRO A 240 7.50 19.35 -10.03
C PRO A 240 6.16 19.59 -9.32
N MET A 241 5.64 18.62 -8.61
CA MET A 241 4.38 18.71 -7.86
C MET A 241 4.51 19.26 -6.44
N ALA A 242 5.70 19.66 -5.99
CA ALA A 242 5.96 20.04 -4.59
C ALA A 242 5.08 21.19 -4.05
N HIS A 243 4.60 22.04 -4.93
CA HIS A 243 3.80 23.24 -4.59
C HIS A 243 2.29 23.06 -4.79
N LEU A 244 1.88 21.89 -5.27
CA LEU A 244 0.45 21.62 -5.50
C LEU A 244 -0.25 21.34 -4.17
N PRO A 245 -1.53 21.71 -4.04
CA PRO A 245 -2.34 21.21 -2.94
C PRO A 245 -2.58 19.71 -3.12
N PRO A 246 -2.80 18.97 -2.03
CA PRO A 246 -3.32 17.60 -2.14
C PRO A 246 -4.72 17.63 -2.77
N PRO A 247 -5.22 16.49 -3.30
CA PRO A 247 -6.57 16.42 -3.84
C PRO A 247 -7.60 16.75 -2.77
N PRO A 248 -8.78 17.29 -3.17
CA PRO A 248 -9.86 17.60 -2.22
C PRO A 248 -10.26 16.36 -1.41
N VAL A 249 -10.44 16.51 -0.09
CA VAL A 249 -10.80 15.41 0.80
C VAL A 249 -12.11 14.75 0.36
N GLU A 250 -13.09 15.55 -0.05
CA GLU A 250 -14.39 15.07 -0.50
C GLU A 250 -14.27 14.11 -1.68
N ASP A 251 -13.41 14.40 -2.66
CA ASP A 251 -13.20 13.54 -3.82
C ASP A 251 -12.59 12.19 -3.40
N VAL A 252 -11.63 12.22 -2.48
CA VAL A 252 -11.00 11.00 -1.95
C VAL A 252 -12.02 10.16 -1.15
N VAL A 253 -12.85 10.79 -0.33
CA VAL A 253 -13.89 10.13 0.47
C VAL A 253 -14.95 9.52 -0.44
N ASN A 254 -15.40 10.23 -1.47
CA ASN A 254 -16.33 9.71 -2.48
C ASN A 254 -15.72 8.51 -3.22
N PHE A 255 -14.41 8.55 -3.47
CA PHE A 255 -13.73 7.40 -4.08
C PHE A 255 -13.65 6.19 -3.15
N PHE A 256 -13.51 6.35 -1.83
CA PHE A 256 -13.61 5.23 -0.88
C PHE A 256 -14.97 4.51 -0.98
N ALA A 257 -16.06 5.28 -1.02
CA ALA A 257 -17.40 4.74 -1.17
C ALA A 257 -17.54 3.97 -2.49
N THR A 258 -17.05 4.55 -3.59
CA THR A 258 -17.08 3.95 -4.92
C THR A 258 -16.26 2.65 -4.97
N ALA A 259 -15.05 2.65 -4.38
CA ALA A 259 -14.18 1.49 -4.32
C ALA A 259 -14.80 0.34 -3.52
N ARG A 260 -15.43 0.64 -2.36
CA ARG A 260 -16.16 -0.36 -1.57
C ARG A 260 -17.35 -0.94 -2.32
N ALA A 261 -18.09 -0.10 -3.06
CA ALA A 261 -19.24 -0.56 -3.86
C ALA A 261 -18.80 -1.45 -5.04
N ALA A 262 -17.72 -1.09 -5.72
CA ALA A 262 -17.18 -1.87 -6.84
C ALA A 262 -16.54 -3.21 -6.41
N LEU A 263 -16.02 -3.28 -5.19
CA LEU A 263 -15.29 -4.45 -4.66
C LEU A 263 -15.91 -4.91 -3.32
N PRO A 264 -17.17 -5.36 -3.29
CA PRO A 264 -17.89 -5.63 -2.04
C PRO A 264 -17.27 -6.76 -1.20
N THR A 265 -16.64 -7.74 -1.84
CA THR A 265 -16.04 -8.92 -1.20
C THR A 265 -14.50 -8.92 -1.20
N THR A 266 -13.86 -7.95 -1.86
CA THR A 266 -12.41 -7.79 -1.88
C THR A 266 -11.97 -6.81 -0.79
N LYS A 267 -10.86 -7.07 -0.10
CA LYS A 267 -10.31 -6.10 0.86
C LYS A 267 -9.89 -4.81 0.14
N VAL A 268 -10.24 -3.68 0.73
CA VAL A 268 -9.82 -2.35 0.29
C VAL A 268 -9.12 -1.68 1.47
N ASN A 269 -7.86 -1.29 1.30
CA ASN A 269 -7.07 -0.68 2.36
C ASN A 269 -6.62 0.73 1.99
N LEU A 270 -6.55 1.62 2.97
CA LEU A 270 -5.88 2.90 2.85
C LEU A 270 -4.38 2.71 3.07
N GLY A 271 -3.60 2.95 2.02
CA GLY A 271 -2.16 2.71 1.98
C GLY A 271 -1.31 3.72 2.75
N CYS A 272 0.00 3.58 2.62
CA CYS A 272 0.99 4.31 3.42
C CYS A 272 1.20 5.77 2.99
N ALA A 273 0.90 6.13 1.73
CA ALA A 273 1.03 7.48 1.21
C ALA A 273 -0.31 8.21 1.29
N ARG A 274 -0.35 9.27 2.09
CA ARG A 274 -1.41 10.27 2.15
C ARG A 274 -0.92 11.51 2.89
N PRO A 275 -1.52 12.70 2.63
CA PRO A 275 -1.15 13.96 3.28
C PRO A 275 -1.19 13.85 4.81
N LEU A 276 -0.29 14.57 5.47
CA LEU A 276 -0.16 14.58 6.94
C LEU A 276 -1.09 15.63 7.58
N GLY A 277 -1.08 15.67 8.91
CA GLY A 277 -1.85 16.65 9.70
C GLY A 277 -3.34 16.34 9.75
N PRO A 278 -4.21 17.37 9.81
CA PRO A 278 -5.66 17.20 9.95
C PRO A 278 -6.29 16.34 8.87
N MET A 279 -5.84 16.51 7.61
CA MET A 279 -6.34 15.71 6.48
C MET A 279 -6.10 14.21 6.68
N LYS A 280 -4.99 13.83 7.31
CA LYS A 280 -4.73 12.41 7.60
C LYS A 280 -5.76 11.81 8.55
N GLN A 281 -6.12 12.56 9.61
CA GLN A 281 -7.15 12.11 10.56
C GLN A 281 -8.52 11.99 9.91
N GLU A 282 -8.87 12.97 9.09
CA GLU A 282 -10.15 12.99 8.36
C GLU A 282 -10.26 11.82 7.39
N LEU A 283 -9.21 11.57 6.61
CA LEU A 283 -9.17 10.43 5.67
C LEU A 283 -9.20 9.08 6.39
N ASP A 284 -8.51 8.93 7.53
CA ASP A 284 -8.52 7.68 8.29
C ASP A 284 -9.92 7.40 8.88
N GLN A 285 -10.60 8.41 9.41
CA GLN A 285 -11.98 8.27 9.89
C GLN A 285 -12.95 7.96 8.74
N ALA A 286 -12.84 8.68 7.63
CA ALA A 286 -13.64 8.43 6.45
C ALA A 286 -13.40 7.02 5.86
N ALA A 287 -12.17 6.53 5.86
CA ALA A 287 -11.85 5.16 5.43
C ALA A 287 -12.60 4.12 6.28
N ILE A 288 -12.65 4.32 7.60
CA ILE A 288 -13.43 3.47 8.51
C ILE A 288 -14.92 3.57 8.19
N ASP A 289 -15.46 4.78 8.07
CA ASP A 289 -16.88 5.05 7.85
C ASP A 289 -17.38 4.56 6.48
N HIS A 290 -16.50 4.51 5.47
CA HIS A 290 -16.81 3.98 4.15
C HIS A 290 -16.43 2.51 3.98
N GLY A 291 -16.09 1.82 5.08
CA GLY A 291 -15.95 0.38 5.11
C GLY A 291 -14.66 -0.17 4.52
N LEU A 292 -13.57 0.58 4.56
CA LEU A 292 -12.25 0.05 4.24
C LEU A 292 -11.82 -0.97 5.31
N ASN A 293 -11.04 -1.98 4.89
CA ASN A 293 -10.66 -3.09 5.74
C ASN A 293 -9.39 -2.83 6.55
N GLY A 294 -8.56 -1.91 6.10
CA GLY A 294 -7.30 -1.63 6.80
C GLY A 294 -6.71 -0.27 6.49
N ILE A 295 -5.82 0.18 7.37
CA ILE A 295 -5.16 1.49 7.30
C ILE A 295 -3.68 1.33 7.65
N ALA A 296 -2.78 1.78 6.76
CA ALA A 296 -1.36 1.85 7.04
C ALA A 296 -1.00 3.15 7.77
N TYR A 297 -0.15 3.06 8.80
CA TYR A 297 0.28 4.19 9.63
C TYR A 297 -0.90 5.06 10.12
N PRO A 298 -1.83 4.52 10.91
CA PRO A 298 -3.02 5.25 11.34
C PRO A 298 -2.69 6.57 12.04
N ALA A 299 -3.55 7.58 11.87
CA ALA A 299 -3.46 8.83 12.60
C ALA A 299 -3.78 8.60 14.09
N ASP A 300 -3.37 9.55 14.94
CA ASP A 300 -3.74 9.56 16.34
C ASP A 300 -5.28 9.54 16.46
N GLY A 301 -5.79 8.67 17.33
CA GLY A 301 -7.22 8.48 17.56
C GLY A 301 -7.95 7.59 16.56
N ALA A 302 -7.30 7.14 15.47
CA ALA A 302 -7.94 6.29 14.46
C ALA A 302 -8.31 4.90 15.01
N ILE A 303 -7.46 4.32 15.88
CA ILE A 303 -7.70 3.03 16.50
C ILE A 303 -8.88 3.11 17.47
N ALA A 304 -8.93 4.15 18.31
CA ALA A 304 -10.06 4.40 19.20
C ALA A 304 -11.35 4.69 18.40
N TYR A 305 -11.24 5.40 17.27
CA TYR A 305 -12.39 5.64 16.39
C TYR A 305 -12.97 4.32 15.85
N ALA A 306 -12.12 3.42 15.37
CA ALA A 306 -12.56 2.10 14.89
C ALA A 306 -13.33 1.32 15.97
N ARG A 307 -12.84 1.33 17.23
CA ARG A 307 -13.55 0.70 18.35
C ARG A 307 -14.92 1.33 18.60
N ARG A 308 -15.02 2.67 18.53
CA ARG A 308 -16.33 3.36 18.66
C ARG A 308 -17.30 2.97 17.54
N ARG A 309 -16.78 2.59 16.36
CA ARG A 309 -17.57 2.08 15.22
C ARG A 309 -17.89 0.58 15.34
N GLY A 310 -17.53 -0.08 16.45
CA GLY A 310 -17.80 -1.49 16.69
C GLY A 310 -16.82 -2.44 16.00
N LEU A 311 -15.66 -1.93 15.54
CA LEU A 311 -14.63 -2.73 14.90
C LEU A 311 -13.52 -3.08 15.88
N GLU A 312 -13.10 -4.35 15.91
CA GLU A 312 -11.95 -4.80 16.68
C GLU A 312 -10.64 -4.51 15.91
N PRO A 313 -9.74 -3.68 16.43
CA PRO A 313 -8.46 -3.40 15.79
C PRO A 313 -7.51 -4.59 15.85
N LYS A 314 -6.95 -4.96 14.70
CA LYS A 314 -5.83 -5.89 14.56
C LYS A 314 -4.59 -5.11 14.12
N LEU A 315 -3.44 -5.31 14.80
CA LEU A 315 -2.24 -4.50 14.61
C LEU A 315 -1.11 -5.35 14.01
N TYR A 316 -0.56 -4.88 12.88
CA TYR A 316 0.45 -5.61 12.13
C TYR A 316 1.66 -4.74 11.77
N GLU A 317 2.86 -5.25 12.01
CA GLU A 317 4.12 -4.56 11.71
C GLU A 317 4.69 -4.93 10.33
N TYR A 318 3.83 -5.23 9.38
CA TYR A 318 4.18 -5.52 7.99
C TYR A 318 3.34 -4.69 7.00
N CYS A 319 3.56 -4.91 5.70
CA CYS A 319 2.94 -4.13 4.64
C CYS A 319 1.42 -4.37 4.58
N CYS A 320 0.65 -3.30 4.39
CA CYS A 320 -0.80 -3.35 4.18
C CYS A 320 -1.23 -4.13 2.93
N SER A 321 -0.28 -4.50 2.09
CA SER A 321 -0.48 -5.37 0.93
C SER A 321 -0.44 -6.85 1.27
N LEU A 322 0.02 -7.22 2.46
CA LEU A 322 -0.03 -8.58 2.98
C LEU A 322 -1.31 -8.78 3.79
N THR A 323 -2.43 -8.82 3.11
CA THR A 323 -3.71 -9.08 3.73
C THR A 323 -3.97 -10.58 3.76
N TRP A 324 -4.01 -11.15 4.95
CA TRP A 324 -4.27 -12.56 5.13
C TRP A 324 -5.76 -12.86 4.97
N THR A 325 -6.07 -13.83 4.14
CA THR A 325 -7.39 -14.44 4.06
C THR A 325 -7.29 -15.85 4.61
N GLY A 326 -7.89 -16.13 5.79
CA GLY A 326 -7.97 -17.48 6.36
C GLY A 326 -6.74 -17.94 7.13
N ASP A 327 -6.61 -19.23 7.33
CA ASP A 327 -5.73 -19.93 8.29
C ASP A 327 -4.21 -19.68 8.18
N GLU A 328 -3.74 -19.01 7.14
CA GLU A 328 -2.32 -18.64 7.01
C GLU A 328 -1.91 -17.47 7.93
N GLY A 329 -2.88 -16.73 8.52
CA GLY A 329 -2.62 -15.52 9.33
C GLY A 329 -2.12 -15.79 10.74
N GLU A 330 -2.31 -16.98 11.30
CA GLU A 330 -1.96 -17.28 12.69
C GLU A 330 -0.44 -17.38 12.95
N ALA A 331 0.37 -17.58 11.92
CA ALA A 331 1.83 -17.72 12.08
C ALA A 331 2.58 -16.38 12.26
N TRP A 332 1.93 -15.23 12.02
CA TRP A 332 2.56 -13.91 12.09
C TRP A 332 1.97 -13.12 13.26
N ALA A 333 2.74 -13.01 14.31
CA ALA A 333 2.31 -12.49 15.60
C ALA A 333 1.52 -11.18 15.49
N GLU A 334 0.24 -11.25 15.82
CA GLU A 334 -0.56 -10.11 16.22
C GLU A 334 0.13 -9.44 17.42
N VAL A 335 0.49 -8.17 17.31
CA VAL A 335 1.02 -7.42 18.44
C VAL A 335 -0.12 -7.20 19.43
N LYS A 336 -0.18 -8.01 20.46
CA LYS A 336 -1.16 -7.80 21.54
C LYS A 336 -0.89 -6.46 22.20
N LEU A 337 -1.88 -5.58 22.20
CA LEU A 337 -1.85 -4.35 22.96
C LEU A 337 -1.60 -4.71 24.42
N GLY A 338 -0.47 -4.27 24.97
CA GLY A 338 -0.30 -4.19 26.40
C GLY A 338 -1.38 -3.22 26.93
N VAL A 339 -2.41 -3.76 27.56
CA VAL A 339 -3.39 -2.94 28.28
C VAL A 339 -2.61 -2.28 29.41
N ALA A 340 -2.24 -1.01 29.23
CA ALA A 340 -1.82 -0.18 30.33
C ALA A 340 -3.02 -0.10 31.29
N ARG A 341 -2.88 -0.72 32.46
CA ARG A 341 -3.81 -0.62 33.58
C ARG A 341 -3.69 0.75 34.22
#